data_411313642ac108932b09651453afd7ab
#
_entry.id   411313642ac108932b09651453afd7ab
#
_cell.length_a   1.000
_cell.length_b   1.000
_cell.length_c   1.000
_cell.angle_alpha   90.00
_cell.angle_beta   90.00
_cell.angle_gamma   90.00
#
_symmetry.space_group_name_H-M   'P 1'
#
loop_
_entity.id
_entity.type
_entity.pdbx_description
1 polymer ?
#
loop_
_entity_poly.entity_id
_entity_poly.type
_entity_poly.pdbx_seq_one_letter_code
_entity_poly.pdbx_strand_id
1 'polypeptide(L)'
;MAGSMKEIKLRIRSVESTMQITKAMELVASSKLRRAKERVEGSRPYFETLYRTLYDIASADSDFDSPYLAKRATNRRLYIVIAGDRGLAGGYNSNILKAVEADAQGSDYCVLPIGKKAVEHFERRKAEILTTSFAEAGDLSVSDCFEISRLVCRKFLAGEFDEIRLGFTQFVSMLTQTATVLPVLPFDAQRPAPGHERESLMMYEPDGKAVFDAIIPEYLAGVVYGALCESVASEQGARRMAMDAATKNAGEMIDHLNLYYNRARQAAITQEITEIVAGADAES
;
A
#
# COMPACT_ATOMS: atom_id res chain seq x y z
N MET A 1 6.36 19.70 44.72
CA MET A 1 7.28 18.67 44.16
C MET A 1 6.68 17.24 44.11
N ALA A 2 5.84 16.82 45.04
CA ALA A 2 5.14 15.51 44.99
C ALA A 2 4.24 15.32 43.73
N GLY A 3 3.65 16.41 43.19
CA GLY A 3 2.89 16.39 41.94
C GLY A 3 3.74 15.97 40.72
N SER A 4 4.95 16.46 40.63
CA SER A 4 5.88 16.14 39.52
C SER A 4 6.28 14.66 39.46
N MET A 5 6.59 14.01 40.59
CA MET A 5 6.95 12.59 40.61
C MET A 5 5.79 11.68 40.25
N LYS A 6 4.57 12.00 40.70
CA LYS A 6 3.35 11.27 40.35
C LYS A 6 3.08 11.35 38.84
N GLU A 7 3.24 12.54 38.27
CA GLU A 7 3.09 12.75 36.82
C GLU A 7 4.11 11.96 36.01
N ILE A 8 5.40 11.97 36.41
CA ILE A 8 6.44 11.20 35.72
C ILE A 8 6.10 9.70 35.78
N LYS A 9 5.68 9.18 36.93
CA LYS A 9 5.29 7.78 37.10
C LYS A 9 4.07 7.39 36.22
N LEU A 10 3.08 8.28 36.09
CA LEU A 10 1.94 8.08 35.20
C LEU A 10 2.39 8.05 33.75
N ARG A 11 3.31 8.93 33.36
CA ARG A 11 3.88 9.00 32.02
C ARG A 11 4.67 7.74 31.65
N ILE A 12 5.49 7.22 32.59
CA ILE A 12 6.19 5.93 32.42
C ILE A 12 5.19 4.82 32.11
N ARG A 13 4.15 4.66 32.90
CA ARG A 13 3.11 3.63 32.68
C ARG A 13 2.39 3.78 31.33
N SER A 14 2.11 5.01 30.92
CA SER A 14 1.48 5.28 29.60
C SER A 14 2.41 4.87 28.47
N VAL A 15 3.70 5.18 28.54
CA VAL A 15 4.69 4.81 27.52
C VAL A 15 4.92 3.29 27.51
N GLU A 16 4.97 2.63 28.66
CA GLU A 16 5.05 1.17 28.78
C GLU A 16 3.86 0.48 28.10
N SER A 17 2.65 0.99 28.34
CA SER A 17 1.46 0.48 27.65
C SER A 17 1.53 0.66 26.14
N THR A 18 1.99 1.84 25.67
CA THR A 18 2.18 2.11 24.25
C THR A 18 3.21 1.16 23.64
N MET A 19 4.33 0.91 24.33
CA MET A 19 5.38 -0.01 23.90
C MET A 19 4.84 -1.46 23.75
N GLN A 20 4.00 -1.91 24.66
CA GLN A 20 3.35 -3.23 24.56
C GLN A 20 2.42 -3.31 23.34
N ILE A 21 1.64 -2.26 23.09
CA ILE A 21 0.73 -2.19 21.92
C ILE A 21 1.54 -2.22 20.62
N THR A 22 2.58 -1.39 20.50
CA THR A 22 3.41 -1.34 19.28
C THR A 22 4.12 -2.67 19.04
N LYS A 23 4.59 -3.33 20.09
CA LYS A 23 5.19 -4.67 19.99
C LYS A 23 4.19 -5.74 19.50
N ALA A 24 2.98 -5.71 20.01
CA ALA A 24 1.91 -6.60 19.56
C ALA A 24 1.56 -6.34 18.09
N MET A 25 1.45 -5.06 17.68
CA MET A 25 1.19 -4.69 16.29
C MET A 25 2.31 -5.12 15.34
N GLU A 26 3.58 -5.04 15.76
CA GLU A 26 4.73 -5.54 14.99
C GLU A 26 4.60 -7.05 14.70
N LEU A 27 4.24 -7.86 15.73
CA LEU A 27 4.07 -9.30 15.59
C LEU A 27 2.90 -9.65 14.64
N VAL A 28 1.78 -8.95 14.78
CA VAL A 28 0.62 -9.13 13.89
C VAL A 28 0.98 -8.77 12.45
N ALA A 29 1.68 -7.64 12.24
CA ALA A 29 2.13 -7.23 10.92
C ALA A 29 3.09 -8.26 10.30
N SER A 30 4.00 -8.84 11.09
CA SER A 30 4.91 -9.91 10.64
C SER A 30 4.16 -11.15 10.15
N SER A 31 3.12 -11.58 10.88
CA SER A 31 2.29 -12.73 10.48
C SER A 31 1.51 -12.46 9.19
N LYS A 32 0.91 -11.26 9.08
CA LYS A 32 0.16 -10.85 7.88
C LYS A 32 1.08 -10.71 6.66
N LEU A 33 2.29 -10.17 6.84
CA LEU A 33 3.30 -10.07 5.78
C LEU A 33 3.65 -11.44 5.19
N ARG A 34 3.87 -12.45 6.05
CA ARG A 34 4.18 -13.80 5.56
C ARG A 34 3.07 -14.34 4.67
N ARG A 35 1.81 -14.24 5.11
CA ARG A 35 0.65 -14.69 4.32
C ARG A 35 0.49 -13.92 3.01
N ALA A 36 0.76 -12.61 3.02
CA ALA A 36 0.71 -11.79 1.82
C ALA A 36 1.76 -12.24 0.80
N LYS A 37 3.00 -12.52 1.23
CA LYS A 37 4.06 -13.05 0.36
C LYS A 37 3.69 -14.39 -0.27
N GLU A 38 3.15 -15.32 0.49
CA GLU A 38 2.68 -16.62 -0.02
C GLU A 38 1.63 -16.44 -1.14
N ARG A 39 0.74 -15.43 -1.01
CA ARG A 39 -0.25 -15.11 -2.05
C ARG A 39 0.38 -14.50 -3.31
N VAL A 40 1.36 -13.61 -3.16
CA VAL A 40 2.11 -13.02 -4.29
C VAL A 40 2.80 -14.13 -5.10
N GLU A 41 3.51 -15.02 -4.42
CA GLU A 41 4.24 -16.12 -5.05
C GLU A 41 3.29 -17.11 -5.75
N GLY A 42 2.17 -17.43 -5.11
CA GLY A 42 1.17 -18.36 -5.66
C GLY A 42 0.40 -17.81 -6.87
N SER A 43 0.22 -16.50 -6.98
CA SER A 43 -0.53 -15.88 -8.08
C SER A 43 0.32 -15.60 -9.33
N ARG A 44 1.62 -15.40 -9.16
CA ARG A 44 2.54 -14.98 -10.23
C ARG A 44 2.52 -15.86 -11.48
N PRO A 45 2.56 -17.21 -11.41
CA PRO A 45 2.58 -18.06 -12.61
C PRO A 45 1.36 -17.88 -13.51
N TYR A 46 0.18 -17.67 -12.92
CA TYR A 46 -1.04 -17.45 -13.68
C TYR A 46 -0.96 -16.19 -14.54
N PHE A 47 -0.51 -15.08 -13.96
CA PHE A 47 -0.43 -13.80 -14.67
C PHE A 47 0.68 -13.76 -15.70
N GLU A 48 1.81 -14.38 -15.40
CA GLU A 48 2.89 -14.51 -16.36
C GLU A 48 2.43 -15.31 -17.60
N THR A 49 1.66 -16.37 -17.40
CA THR A 49 1.10 -17.16 -18.51
C THR A 49 0.14 -16.33 -19.36
N LEU A 50 -0.81 -15.60 -18.74
CA LEU A 50 -1.73 -14.75 -19.48
C LEU A 50 -0.99 -13.65 -20.26
N TYR A 51 0.00 -13.00 -19.63
CA TYR A 51 0.80 -11.97 -20.30
C TYR A 51 1.56 -12.54 -21.50
N ARG A 52 2.20 -13.70 -21.37
CA ARG A 52 2.89 -14.39 -22.47
C ARG A 52 1.94 -14.68 -23.62
N THR A 53 0.78 -15.27 -23.32
CA THR A 53 -0.24 -15.56 -24.33
C THR A 53 -0.71 -14.32 -25.09
N LEU A 54 -0.98 -13.23 -24.38
CA LEU A 54 -1.36 -11.95 -25.00
C LEU A 54 -0.24 -11.38 -25.87
N TYR A 55 1.00 -11.45 -25.40
CA TYR A 55 2.17 -11.00 -26.14
C TYR A 55 2.37 -11.83 -27.42
N ASP A 56 2.22 -13.15 -27.35
CA ASP A 56 2.36 -14.07 -28.50
C ASP A 56 1.31 -13.78 -29.56
N ILE A 57 0.04 -13.63 -29.17
CA ILE A 57 -1.05 -13.30 -30.09
C ILE A 57 -0.77 -11.96 -30.78
N ALA A 58 -0.46 -10.92 -30.00
CA ALA A 58 -0.26 -9.57 -30.52
C ALA A 58 1.01 -9.42 -31.37
N SER A 59 2.01 -10.29 -31.20
CA SER A 59 3.26 -10.28 -31.97
C SER A 59 3.30 -11.26 -33.12
N ALA A 60 2.30 -12.13 -33.25
CA ALA A 60 2.25 -13.11 -34.33
C ALA A 60 1.95 -12.50 -35.70
N ASP A 61 1.18 -11.42 -35.73
CA ASP A 61 0.76 -10.72 -36.96
C ASP A 61 1.07 -9.22 -36.82
N SER A 62 1.75 -8.66 -37.84
CA SER A 62 2.06 -7.22 -37.92
C SER A 62 0.83 -6.35 -38.05
N ASP A 63 -0.25 -6.89 -38.62
CA ASP A 63 -1.52 -6.20 -38.88
C ASP A 63 -2.58 -6.52 -37.80
N PHE A 64 -2.15 -7.12 -36.68
CA PHE A 64 -3.04 -7.45 -35.58
C PHE A 64 -3.69 -6.19 -34.98
N ASP A 65 -5.01 -6.12 -35.05
CA ASP A 65 -5.81 -5.00 -34.56
C ASP A 65 -6.79 -5.43 -33.47
N SER A 66 -6.69 -4.77 -32.33
CA SER A 66 -7.62 -4.90 -31.21
C SER A 66 -7.91 -3.54 -30.60
N PRO A 67 -9.16 -3.28 -30.14
CA PRO A 67 -9.49 -2.04 -29.44
C PRO A 67 -8.64 -1.79 -28.19
N TYR A 68 -8.08 -2.83 -27.60
CA TYR A 68 -7.21 -2.75 -26.43
C TYR A 68 -5.77 -2.37 -26.72
N LEU A 69 -5.36 -2.33 -28.01
CA LEU A 69 -4.05 -1.87 -28.46
C LEU A 69 -4.08 -0.40 -28.94
N ALA A 70 -5.28 0.11 -29.26
CA ALA A 70 -5.44 1.40 -29.88
C ALA A 70 -5.00 2.54 -28.96
N LYS A 71 -3.95 3.28 -29.35
CA LYS A 71 -3.57 4.54 -28.71
C LYS A 71 -4.50 5.65 -29.18
N ARG A 72 -5.15 6.33 -28.23
CA ARG A 72 -6.09 7.42 -28.50
C ARG A 72 -5.41 8.78 -28.31
N ALA A 73 -5.92 9.81 -28.98
CA ALA A 73 -5.31 11.13 -28.99
C ALA A 73 -5.70 12.01 -27.78
N THR A 74 -6.85 11.71 -27.17
CA THR A 74 -7.33 12.40 -25.96
C THR A 74 -6.53 11.94 -24.76
N ASN A 75 -6.40 12.79 -23.74
CA ASN A 75 -5.53 12.51 -22.60
C ASN A 75 -6.36 12.31 -21.31
N ARG A 76 -7.47 11.54 -21.39
CA ARG A 76 -8.28 11.21 -20.23
C ARG A 76 -7.90 9.87 -19.66
N ARG A 77 -7.42 9.87 -18.40
CA ARG A 77 -6.85 8.70 -17.75
C ARG A 77 -7.74 8.19 -16.62
N LEU A 78 -7.82 6.87 -16.47
CA LEU A 78 -8.36 6.24 -15.27
C LEU A 78 -7.21 5.66 -14.45
N TYR A 79 -7.14 6.04 -13.18
CA TYR A 79 -6.20 5.48 -12.22
C TYR A 79 -6.91 4.51 -11.27
N ILE A 80 -6.54 3.24 -11.30
CA ILE A 80 -6.86 2.28 -10.23
C ILE A 80 -5.80 2.49 -9.16
N VAL A 81 -6.16 2.96 -7.95
CA VAL A 81 -5.19 3.32 -6.92
C VAL A 81 -5.37 2.47 -5.68
N ILE A 82 -4.35 1.69 -5.35
CA ILE A 82 -4.36 0.79 -4.19
C ILE A 82 -3.61 1.45 -3.04
N ALA A 83 -4.33 1.74 -1.95
CA ALA A 83 -3.77 2.17 -0.68
C ALA A 83 -4.33 1.33 0.47
N GLY A 84 -3.87 1.56 1.70
CA GLY A 84 -4.33 0.82 2.86
C GLY A 84 -5.64 1.36 3.45
N ASP A 85 -6.26 0.55 4.30
CA ASP A 85 -7.45 0.94 5.04
C ASP A 85 -7.09 1.70 6.33
N ARG A 86 -5.89 1.48 6.87
CA ARG A 86 -5.44 2.00 8.16
C ARG A 86 -4.13 2.76 8.04
N GLY A 87 -3.86 3.61 9.05
CA GLY A 87 -2.58 4.28 9.22
C GLY A 87 -1.51 3.42 9.92
N LEU A 88 -0.52 4.08 10.48
CA LEU A 88 0.59 3.52 11.23
C LEU A 88 1.49 2.57 10.40
N ALA A 89 1.55 2.79 9.10
CA ALA A 89 2.39 2.07 8.14
C ALA A 89 3.47 2.99 7.53
N GLY A 90 4.05 3.88 8.34
CA GLY A 90 5.06 4.84 7.86
C GLY A 90 4.57 5.69 6.70
N GLY A 91 5.37 5.80 5.65
CA GLY A 91 5.06 6.57 4.44
C GLY A 91 4.22 5.82 3.38
N TYR A 92 3.83 4.57 3.61
CA TYR A 92 3.19 3.70 2.62
C TYR A 92 2.04 4.41 1.87
N ASN A 93 1.00 4.86 2.58
CA ASN A 93 -0.15 5.51 1.96
C ASN A 93 0.23 6.82 1.26
N SER A 94 1.01 7.67 1.91
CA SER A 94 1.37 8.98 1.37
C SER A 94 2.24 8.89 0.11
N ASN A 95 3.12 7.89 0.03
CA ASN A 95 4.02 7.74 -1.11
C ASN A 95 3.27 7.35 -2.38
N ILE A 96 2.35 6.37 -2.30
CA ILE A 96 1.59 5.97 -3.48
C ILE A 96 0.63 7.06 -3.95
N LEU A 97 -0.05 7.74 -3.03
CA LEU A 97 -0.96 8.83 -3.38
C LEU A 97 -0.22 9.99 -4.07
N LYS A 98 0.96 10.37 -3.56
CA LYS A 98 1.82 11.37 -4.19
C LYS A 98 2.34 10.92 -5.56
N ALA A 99 2.71 9.65 -5.72
CA ALA A 99 3.18 9.12 -6.99
C ALA A 99 2.10 9.19 -8.07
N VAL A 100 0.86 8.83 -7.72
CA VAL A 100 -0.28 8.94 -8.64
C VAL A 100 -0.57 10.39 -9.00
N GLU A 101 -0.57 11.31 -8.01
CA GLU A 101 -0.79 12.74 -8.28
C GLU A 101 0.30 13.34 -9.17
N ALA A 102 1.55 12.95 -8.97
CA ALA A 102 2.67 13.41 -9.81
C ALA A 102 2.54 12.90 -11.25
N ASP A 103 2.10 11.66 -11.44
CA ASP A 103 1.89 11.06 -12.76
C ASP A 103 0.64 11.65 -13.46
N ALA A 104 -0.38 12.04 -12.70
CA ALA A 104 -1.62 12.63 -13.22
C ALA A 104 -1.49 14.10 -13.61
N GLN A 105 -0.39 14.77 -13.28
CA GLN A 105 -0.21 16.19 -13.57
C GLN A 105 -0.35 16.49 -15.07
N GLY A 106 -1.20 17.47 -15.39
CA GLY A 106 -1.42 17.90 -16.79
C GLY A 106 -2.35 16.99 -17.60
N SER A 107 -2.97 15.97 -16.98
CA SER A 107 -3.99 15.12 -17.62
C SER A 107 -5.36 15.32 -16.96
N ASP A 108 -6.42 15.12 -17.74
CA ASP A 108 -7.76 14.89 -17.19
C ASP A 108 -7.83 13.46 -16.65
N TYR A 109 -8.22 13.30 -15.38
CA TYR A 109 -8.19 11.98 -14.76
C TYR A 109 -9.37 11.70 -13.85
N CYS A 110 -9.74 10.42 -13.83
CA CYS A 110 -10.69 9.84 -12.91
C CYS A 110 -9.98 8.77 -12.07
N VAL A 111 -10.46 8.49 -10.87
CA VAL A 111 -9.85 7.52 -9.96
C VAL A 111 -10.83 6.43 -9.58
N LEU A 112 -10.38 5.18 -9.59
CA LEU A 112 -11.01 4.05 -8.91
C LEU A 112 -10.17 3.74 -7.68
N PRO A 113 -10.52 4.27 -6.50
CA PRO A 113 -9.75 4.07 -5.29
C PRO A 113 -10.06 2.72 -4.64
N ILE A 114 -9.00 2.00 -4.26
CA ILE A 114 -9.04 0.78 -3.46
C ILE A 114 -8.35 1.08 -2.12
N GLY A 115 -9.07 0.85 -1.02
CA GLY A 115 -8.64 1.17 0.33
C GLY A 115 -9.15 2.53 0.84
N LYS A 116 -9.54 2.55 2.13
CA LYS A 116 -10.14 3.73 2.78
C LYS A 116 -9.27 4.99 2.67
N LYS A 117 -7.94 4.82 2.74
CA LYS A 117 -7.02 5.97 2.64
C LYS A 117 -6.95 6.58 1.24
N ALA A 118 -7.17 5.78 0.19
CA ALA A 118 -7.31 6.30 -1.16
C ALA A 118 -8.62 7.07 -1.31
N VAL A 119 -9.75 6.50 -0.87
CA VAL A 119 -11.06 7.18 -0.91
C VAL A 119 -11.00 8.52 -0.18
N GLU A 120 -10.61 8.53 1.10
CA GLU A 120 -10.50 9.75 1.91
C GLU A 120 -9.63 10.83 1.26
N HIS A 121 -8.55 10.41 0.59
CA HIS A 121 -7.62 11.34 -0.04
C HIS A 121 -8.22 12.02 -1.28
N PHE A 122 -8.78 11.23 -2.19
CA PHE A 122 -9.32 11.76 -3.46
C PHE A 122 -10.64 12.49 -3.26
N GLU A 123 -11.50 12.09 -2.32
CA GLU A 123 -12.69 12.85 -1.92
C GLU A 123 -12.32 14.25 -1.37
N ARG A 124 -11.31 14.34 -0.50
CA ARG A 124 -10.81 15.60 0.03
C ARG A 124 -10.29 16.53 -1.06
N ARG A 125 -9.70 15.97 -2.10
CA ARG A 125 -9.20 16.71 -3.26
C ARG A 125 -10.28 17.02 -4.29
N LYS A 126 -11.50 16.52 -4.11
CA LYS A 126 -12.61 16.64 -5.06
C LYS A 126 -12.25 16.10 -6.44
N ALA A 127 -11.41 15.07 -6.50
CA ALA A 127 -11.12 14.36 -7.74
C ALA A 127 -12.35 13.60 -8.20
N GLU A 128 -12.47 13.39 -9.51
CA GLU A 128 -13.52 12.54 -10.07
C GLU A 128 -13.27 11.08 -9.64
N ILE A 129 -14.25 10.46 -8.98
CA ILE A 129 -14.18 9.08 -8.50
C ILE A 129 -15.19 8.25 -9.29
N LEU A 130 -14.70 7.18 -9.93
CA LEU A 130 -15.53 6.29 -10.72
C LEU A 130 -16.53 5.51 -9.86
N THR A 131 -16.07 4.96 -8.74
CA THR A 131 -16.87 4.24 -7.74
C THR A 131 -16.11 4.09 -6.44
N THR A 132 -16.82 3.99 -5.33
CA THR A 132 -16.27 3.70 -4.00
C THR A 132 -16.61 2.29 -3.52
N SER A 133 -17.16 1.43 -4.40
CA SER A 133 -17.60 0.07 -4.05
C SER A 133 -16.47 -0.83 -3.54
N PHE A 134 -15.22 -0.51 -3.86
CA PHE A 134 -14.03 -1.29 -3.51
C PHE A 134 -13.17 -0.58 -2.44
N ALA A 135 -13.82 0.14 -1.52
CA ALA A 135 -13.13 0.99 -0.52
C ALA A 135 -12.34 0.20 0.54
N GLU A 136 -12.53 -1.09 0.71
CA GLU A 136 -11.84 -1.91 1.71
C GLU A 136 -10.82 -2.86 1.06
N ALA A 137 -9.55 -2.43 1.02
CA ALA A 137 -8.48 -3.21 0.38
C ALA A 137 -8.22 -4.56 1.05
N GLY A 138 -8.45 -4.65 2.38
CA GLY A 138 -8.22 -5.87 3.15
C GLY A 138 -9.18 -7.01 2.87
N ASP A 139 -10.38 -6.71 2.37
CA ASP A 139 -11.47 -7.66 2.15
C ASP A 139 -11.67 -8.03 0.68
N LEU A 140 -10.92 -7.38 -0.23
CA LEU A 140 -11.02 -7.66 -1.67
C LEU A 140 -10.58 -9.08 -2.01
N SER A 141 -11.49 -9.76 -2.71
CA SER A 141 -11.28 -11.10 -3.26
C SER A 141 -10.83 -11.07 -4.73
N VAL A 142 -10.45 -12.21 -5.25
CA VAL A 142 -10.19 -12.39 -6.69
C VAL A 142 -11.43 -12.03 -7.51
N SER A 143 -12.64 -12.38 -7.02
CA SER A 143 -13.90 -12.05 -7.70
C SER A 143 -14.10 -10.54 -7.87
N ASP A 144 -13.78 -9.75 -6.83
CA ASP A 144 -13.87 -8.29 -6.89
C ASP A 144 -12.87 -7.72 -7.92
N CYS A 145 -11.70 -8.32 -8.06
CA CYS A 145 -10.73 -7.93 -9.10
C CYS A 145 -11.28 -8.19 -10.51
N PHE A 146 -12.04 -9.27 -10.72
CA PHE A 146 -12.74 -9.49 -11.98
C PHE A 146 -13.86 -8.47 -12.22
N GLU A 147 -14.58 -8.06 -11.19
CA GLU A 147 -15.60 -7.00 -11.32
C GLU A 147 -14.98 -5.66 -11.68
N ILE A 148 -13.88 -5.28 -11.01
CA ILE A 148 -13.09 -4.09 -11.34
C ILE A 148 -12.63 -4.15 -12.79
N SER A 149 -12.04 -5.25 -13.20
CA SER A 149 -11.54 -5.44 -14.56
C SER A 149 -12.64 -5.28 -15.61
N ARG A 150 -13.77 -5.95 -15.43
CA ARG A 150 -14.91 -5.87 -16.35
C ARG A 150 -15.49 -4.45 -16.42
N LEU A 151 -15.56 -3.75 -15.29
CA LEU A 151 -16.01 -2.36 -15.24
C LEU A 151 -15.05 -1.47 -16.04
N VAL A 152 -13.77 -1.58 -15.78
CA VAL A 152 -12.71 -0.76 -16.39
C VAL A 152 -12.60 -1.04 -17.90
N CYS A 153 -12.62 -2.32 -18.32
CA CYS A 153 -12.59 -2.69 -19.73
C CYS A 153 -13.81 -2.14 -20.50
N ARG A 154 -15.02 -2.24 -19.92
CA ARG A 154 -16.23 -1.66 -20.56
C ARG A 154 -16.10 -0.14 -20.76
N LYS A 155 -15.61 0.58 -19.76
CA LYS A 155 -15.39 2.03 -19.83
C LYS A 155 -14.32 2.41 -20.85
N PHE A 156 -13.24 1.63 -20.92
CA PHE A 156 -12.20 1.81 -21.91
C PHE A 156 -12.72 1.58 -23.36
N LEU A 157 -13.45 0.49 -23.58
CA LEU A 157 -14.05 0.19 -24.88
C LEU A 157 -15.11 1.23 -25.29
N ALA A 158 -15.87 1.78 -24.35
CA ALA A 158 -16.82 2.86 -24.59
C ALA A 158 -16.15 4.21 -24.93
N GLY A 159 -14.81 4.31 -24.84
CA GLY A 159 -14.08 5.54 -25.12
C GLY A 159 -14.17 6.61 -24.02
N GLU A 160 -14.60 6.23 -22.81
CA GLU A 160 -14.65 7.17 -21.69
C GLU A 160 -13.25 7.50 -21.17
N PHE A 161 -12.29 6.59 -21.34
CA PHE A 161 -10.89 6.76 -20.97
C PHE A 161 -9.98 6.28 -22.09
N ASP A 162 -8.85 6.97 -22.25
CA ASP A 162 -7.86 6.67 -23.29
C ASP A 162 -6.73 5.82 -22.76
N GLU A 163 -6.49 5.90 -21.45
CA GLU A 163 -5.43 5.17 -20.76
C GLU A 163 -5.90 4.73 -19.38
N ILE A 164 -5.57 3.49 -19.04
CA ILE A 164 -5.79 2.93 -17.70
C ILE A 164 -4.44 2.72 -17.03
N ARG A 165 -4.29 3.29 -15.85
CA ARG A 165 -3.07 3.17 -15.04
C ARG A 165 -3.38 2.56 -13.68
N LEU A 166 -2.45 1.77 -13.18
CA LEU A 166 -2.55 1.11 -11.88
C LEU A 166 -1.48 1.67 -10.95
N GLY A 167 -1.92 2.36 -9.89
CA GLY A 167 -1.07 2.87 -8.82
C GLY A 167 -1.07 1.89 -7.64
N PHE A 168 0.11 1.34 -7.32
CA PHE A 168 0.28 0.38 -6.23
C PHE A 168 1.67 0.49 -5.62
N THR A 169 1.91 -0.22 -4.52
CA THR A 169 3.24 -0.26 -3.90
C THR A 169 3.85 -1.63 -4.09
N GLN A 170 4.92 -1.68 -4.89
CA GLN A 170 5.68 -2.88 -5.15
C GLN A 170 6.49 -3.29 -3.91
N PHE A 171 6.41 -4.56 -3.55
CA PHE A 171 7.19 -5.14 -2.47
C PHE A 171 8.56 -5.62 -2.97
N VAL A 172 9.61 -4.82 -2.77
CA VAL A 172 10.99 -5.19 -3.11
C VAL A 172 11.63 -5.96 -1.96
N SER A 173 11.55 -5.41 -0.75
CA SER A 173 12.07 -6.01 0.48
C SER A 173 11.35 -5.46 1.70
N MET A 174 11.68 -5.98 2.89
CA MET A 174 11.17 -5.42 4.14
C MET A 174 11.58 -3.96 4.37
N LEU A 175 12.74 -3.56 3.87
CA LEU A 175 13.27 -2.20 4.01
C LEU A 175 12.83 -1.28 2.87
N THR A 176 12.52 -1.85 1.70
CA THR A 176 12.25 -1.08 0.49
C THR A 176 10.89 -1.47 -0.09
N GLN A 177 9.98 -0.51 -0.11
CA GLN A 177 8.69 -0.59 -0.79
C GLN A 177 8.62 0.60 -1.76
N THR A 178 8.35 0.32 -3.03
CA THR A 178 8.39 1.34 -4.09
C THR A 178 6.98 1.64 -4.58
N ALA A 179 6.55 2.89 -4.43
CA ALA A 179 5.31 3.37 -5.03
C ALA A 179 5.48 3.41 -6.56
N THR A 180 4.62 2.71 -7.28
CA THR A 180 4.73 2.50 -8.72
C THR A 180 3.41 2.83 -9.39
N VAL A 181 3.47 3.48 -10.54
CA VAL A 181 2.33 3.69 -11.44
C VAL A 181 2.62 2.96 -12.74
N LEU A 182 1.82 1.95 -13.04
CA LEU A 182 1.98 1.09 -14.20
C LEU A 182 0.89 1.39 -15.23
N PRO A 183 1.22 1.69 -16.51
CA PRO A 183 0.23 1.71 -17.58
C PRO A 183 -0.22 0.26 -17.85
N VAL A 184 -1.55 0.06 -17.95
CA VAL A 184 -2.15 -1.27 -18.13
C VAL A 184 -2.91 -1.38 -19.45
N LEU A 185 -3.66 -0.34 -19.80
CA LEU A 185 -4.30 -0.21 -21.11
C LEU A 185 -4.00 1.18 -21.71
N PRO A 186 -3.79 1.29 -23.02
CA PRO A 186 -3.70 0.20 -24.04
C PRO A 186 -2.63 -0.83 -23.67
N PHE A 187 -2.85 -2.09 -24.08
CA PHE A 187 -1.86 -3.14 -23.88
C PHE A 187 -0.62 -2.86 -24.72
N ASP A 188 0.57 -2.93 -24.14
CA ASP A 188 1.83 -2.70 -24.82
C ASP A 188 2.41 -3.99 -25.37
N ALA A 189 2.08 -4.30 -26.62
CA ALA A 189 2.59 -5.45 -27.34
C ALA A 189 4.09 -5.36 -27.68
N GLN A 190 4.74 -4.20 -27.53
CA GLN A 190 6.17 -4.05 -27.79
C GLN A 190 7.05 -4.43 -26.59
N ARG A 191 6.44 -4.57 -25.41
CA ARG A 191 7.15 -4.95 -24.20
C ARG A 191 7.24 -6.48 -24.09
N PRO A 192 8.42 -7.09 -24.36
CA PRO A 192 8.54 -8.55 -24.33
C PRO A 192 8.28 -9.11 -22.93
N ALA A 193 7.70 -10.29 -22.89
CA ALA A 193 7.55 -11.03 -21.65
C ALA A 193 8.93 -11.48 -21.12
N PRO A 194 9.24 -11.31 -19.83
CA PRO A 194 10.54 -11.74 -19.27
C PRO A 194 10.80 -13.23 -19.51
N GLY A 195 11.99 -13.56 -20.07
CA GLY A 195 12.41 -14.96 -20.29
C GLY A 195 11.59 -15.71 -21.34
N HIS A 196 10.93 -15.00 -22.24
CA HIS A 196 10.11 -15.59 -23.28
C HIS A 196 10.94 -15.86 -24.53
N GLU A 197 11.17 -17.13 -24.84
CA GLU A 197 11.53 -17.60 -26.17
C GLU A 197 10.24 -17.95 -26.91
N ARG A 198 10.07 -17.48 -28.14
CA ARG A 198 8.88 -17.79 -28.96
C ARG A 198 8.73 -19.32 -29.05
N GLU A 199 7.84 -19.88 -28.27
CA GLU A 199 7.47 -21.29 -28.34
C GLU A 199 6.29 -21.44 -29.28
N SER A 200 6.48 -22.24 -30.31
CA SER A 200 5.51 -22.89 -31.19
C SER A 200 4.30 -22.07 -31.69
N LEU A 201 3.97 -22.30 -32.97
CA LEU A 201 2.73 -21.85 -33.61
C LEU A 201 1.51 -22.44 -32.88
N MET A 202 0.93 -21.67 -31.94
CA MET A 202 -0.36 -22.00 -31.36
C MET A 202 -1.48 -21.64 -32.37
N MET A 203 -2.43 -22.52 -32.54
CA MET A 203 -3.69 -22.23 -33.28
C MET A 203 -4.72 -21.74 -32.29
N TYR A 204 -5.34 -20.59 -32.59
CA TYR A 204 -6.38 -19.98 -31.75
C TYR A 204 -7.75 -20.15 -32.41
N GLU A 205 -8.74 -20.59 -31.63
CA GLU A 205 -10.13 -20.75 -32.08
C GLU A 205 -11.05 -19.76 -31.33
N PRO A 206 -11.93 -19.00 -32.01
CA PRO A 206 -12.13 -19.00 -33.47
C PRO A 206 -11.05 -18.29 -34.27
N ASP A 207 -10.38 -17.30 -33.66
CA ASP A 207 -9.25 -16.54 -34.22
C ASP A 207 -8.44 -15.85 -33.08
N GLY A 208 -7.25 -15.35 -33.39
CA GLY A 208 -6.36 -14.71 -32.42
C GLY A 208 -6.95 -13.45 -31.79
N LYS A 209 -7.76 -12.66 -32.54
CA LYS A 209 -8.38 -11.46 -32.04
C LYS A 209 -9.46 -11.74 -31.01
N ALA A 210 -10.35 -12.68 -31.28
CA ALA A 210 -11.41 -13.08 -30.35
C ALA A 210 -10.83 -13.61 -29.04
N VAL A 211 -9.76 -14.41 -29.12
CA VAL A 211 -9.06 -14.95 -27.95
C VAL A 211 -8.35 -13.83 -27.19
N PHE A 212 -7.65 -12.92 -27.85
CA PHE A 212 -6.97 -11.77 -27.25
C PHE A 212 -7.97 -10.89 -26.48
N ASP A 213 -9.06 -10.48 -27.14
CA ASP A 213 -10.09 -9.62 -26.57
C ASP A 213 -10.79 -10.28 -25.36
N ALA A 214 -10.93 -11.61 -25.36
CA ALA A 214 -11.46 -12.37 -24.23
C ALA A 214 -10.49 -12.49 -23.06
N ILE A 215 -9.18 -12.56 -23.32
CA ILE A 215 -8.14 -12.72 -22.28
C ILE A 215 -7.82 -11.38 -21.59
N ILE A 216 -7.92 -10.24 -22.26
CA ILE A 216 -7.57 -8.93 -21.67
C ILE A 216 -8.26 -8.67 -20.32
N PRO A 217 -9.58 -8.86 -20.14
CA PRO A 217 -10.22 -8.67 -18.84
C PRO A 217 -9.67 -9.62 -17.76
N GLU A 218 -9.35 -10.86 -18.11
CA GLU A 218 -8.78 -11.85 -17.20
C GLU A 218 -7.36 -11.44 -16.77
N TYR A 219 -6.56 -11.00 -17.74
CA TYR A 219 -5.22 -10.45 -17.48
C TYR A 219 -5.28 -9.22 -16.58
N LEU A 220 -6.17 -8.26 -16.88
CA LEU A 220 -6.32 -7.05 -16.06
C LEU A 220 -6.73 -7.39 -14.63
N ALA A 221 -7.69 -8.32 -14.45
CA ALA A 221 -8.09 -8.80 -13.13
C ALA A 221 -6.88 -9.36 -12.36
N GLY A 222 -6.04 -10.07 -13.06
CA GLY A 222 -4.82 -10.61 -12.52
C GLY A 222 -3.78 -9.58 -12.13
N VAL A 223 -3.55 -8.60 -12.96
CA VAL A 223 -2.63 -7.50 -12.66
C VAL A 223 -3.11 -6.72 -11.43
N VAL A 224 -4.41 -6.44 -11.33
CA VAL A 224 -5.00 -5.77 -10.16
C VAL A 224 -4.85 -6.63 -8.91
N TYR A 225 -5.11 -7.95 -8.98
CA TYR A 225 -4.94 -8.86 -7.84
C TYR A 225 -3.48 -8.99 -7.41
N GLY A 226 -2.55 -9.14 -8.34
CA GLY A 226 -1.11 -9.16 -8.05
C GLY A 226 -0.65 -7.88 -7.36
N ALA A 227 -1.04 -6.73 -7.88
CA ALA A 227 -0.74 -5.43 -7.30
C ALA A 227 -1.38 -5.25 -5.90
N LEU A 228 -2.59 -5.78 -5.68
CA LEU A 228 -3.23 -5.80 -4.36
C LEU A 228 -2.42 -6.63 -3.36
N CYS A 229 -1.99 -7.82 -3.76
CA CYS A 229 -1.17 -8.68 -2.91
C CYS A 229 0.17 -8.04 -2.56
N GLU A 230 0.86 -7.42 -3.55
CA GLU A 230 2.11 -6.68 -3.33
C GLU A 230 1.90 -5.45 -2.43
N SER A 231 0.80 -4.72 -2.63
CA SER A 231 0.44 -3.57 -1.80
C SER A 231 0.17 -3.97 -0.36
N VAL A 232 -0.55 -5.06 -0.12
CA VAL A 232 -0.79 -5.60 1.22
C VAL A 232 0.52 -6.04 1.87
N ALA A 233 1.42 -6.73 1.13
CA ALA A 233 2.73 -7.11 1.64
C ALA A 233 3.56 -5.87 2.01
N SER A 234 3.57 -4.85 1.15
CA SER A 234 4.27 -3.58 1.37
C SER A 234 3.72 -2.82 2.58
N GLU A 235 2.39 -2.76 2.73
CA GLU A 235 1.72 -2.15 3.88
C GLU A 235 2.12 -2.83 5.20
N GLN A 236 2.09 -4.16 5.24
CA GLN A 236 2.46 -4.90 6.45
C GLN A 236 3.97 -4.83 6.72
N GLY A 237 4.81 -4.79 5.69
CA GLY A 237 6.25 -4.54 5.82
C GLY A 237 6.55 -3.16 6.43
N ALA A 238 5.96 -2.10 5.86
CA ALA A 238 6.09 -0.73 6.36
C ALA A 238 5.54 -0.58 7.79
N ARG A 239 4.40 -1.21 8.09
CA ARG A 239 3.82 -1.20 9.44
C ARG A 239 4.72 -1.90 10.43
N ARG A 240 5.28 -3.06 10.12
CA ARG A 240 6.22 -3.76 10.98
C ARG A 240 7.42 -2.87 11.33
N MET A 241 8.04 -2.24 10.32
CA MET A 241 9.18 -1.33 10.53
C MET A 241 8.81 -0.12 11.38
N ALA A 242 7.64 0.49 11.13
CA ALA A 242 7.16 1.62 11.91
C ALA A 242 6.90 1.24 13.38
N MET A 243 6.34 0.05 13.64
CA MET A 243 6.07 -0.44 14.99
C MET A 243 7.35 -0.84 15.73
N ASP A 244 8.33 -1.44 15.05
CA ASP A 244 9.66 -1.73 15.64
C ASP A 244 10.37 -0.43 16.08
N ALA A 245 10.37 0.58 15.20
CA ALA A 245 10.93 1.89 15.53
C ALA A 245 10.20 2.56 16.71
N ALA A 246 8.85 2.51 16.71
CA ALA A 246 8.06 3.06 17.80
C ALA A 246 8.30 2.34 19.13
N THR A 247 8.48 1.01 19.11
CA THR A 247 8.81 0.21 20.30
C THR A 247 10.19 0.59 20.87
N LYS A 248 11.21 0.75 20.02
CA LYS A 248 12.55 1.19 20.43
C LYS A 248 12.52 2.60 21.03
N ASN A 249 11.88 3.54 20.35
CA ASN A 249 11.74 4.92 20.84
C ASN A 249 10.99 4.98 22.19
N ALA A 250 9.99 4.13 22.39
CA ALA A 250 9.28 4.02 23.66
C ALA A 250 10.21 3.51 24.77
N GLY A 251 11.06 2.53 24.50
CA GLY A 251 12.07 2.04 25.44
C GLY A 251 13.04 3.15 25.89
N GLU A 252 13.61 3.86 24.93
CA GLU A 252 14.51 5.01 25.20
C GLU A 252 13.81 6.10 26.04
N MET A 253 12.53 6.37 25.73
CA MET A 253 11.75 7.33 26.50
C MET A 253 11.52 6.88 27.95
N ILE A 254 11.28 5.59 28.18
CA ILE A 254 11.15 5.02 29.54
C ILE A 254 12.45 5.18 30.32
N ASP A 255 13.61 4.91 29.70
CA ASP A 255 14.91 5.07 30.34
C ASP A 255 15.15 6.52 30.74
N HIS A 256 14.87 7.46 29.85
CA HIS A 256 14.94 8.90 30.17
C HIS A 256 14.01 9.29 31.30
N LEU A 257 12.76 8.86 31.27
CA LEU A 257 11.79 9.17 32.33
C LEU A 257 12.20 8.58 33.68
N ASN A 258 12.81 7.40 33.70
CA ASN A 258 13.32 6.77 34.90
C ASN A 258 14.49 7.60 35.51
N LEU A 259 15.38 8.14 34.68
CA LEU A 259 16.43 9.05 35.15
C LEU A 259 15.83 10.32 35.78
N TYR A 260 14.84 10.95 35.11
CA TYR A 260 14.17 12.12 35.68
C TYR A 260 13.42 11.79 36.98
N TYR A 261 12.77 10.66 37.05
CA TYR A 261 12.08 10.21 38.26
C TYR A 261 13.08 10.05 39.44
N ASN A 262 14.20 9.38 39.19
CA ASN A 262 15.22 9.19 40.24
C ASN A 262 15.84 10.50 40.72
N ARG A 263 16.13 11.45 39.81
CA ARG A 263 16.60 12.79 40.17
C ARG A 263 15.58 13.55 41.00
N ALA A 264 14.31 13.55 40.55
CA ALA A 264 13.25 14.23 41.29
C ALA A 264 13.02 13.60 42.68
N ARG A 265 13.12 12.27 42.80
CA ARG A 265 13.03 11.56 44.08
C ARG A 265 14.18 11.97 45.01
N GLN A 266 15.43 11.98 44.52
CA GLN A 266 16.60 12.40 45.32
C GLN A 266 16.45 13.85 45.80
N ALA A 267 16.05 14.77 44.92
CA ALA A 267 15.81 16.17 45.28
C ALA A 267 14.71 16.31 46.31
N ALA A 268 13.62 15.56 46.22
CA ALA A 268 12.55 15.59 47.21
C ALA A 268 13.00 15.05 48.57
N ILE A 269 13.75 13.95 48.62
CA ILE A 269 14.30 13.39 49.85
C ILE A 269 15.31 14.40 50.51
N THR A 270 16.18 15.01 49.70
CA THR A 270 17.15 15.99 50.21
C THR A 270 16.42 17.20 50.78
N GLN A 271 15.39 17.68 50.12
CA GLN A 271 14.57 18.80 50.61
C GLN A 271 13.85 18.44 51.91
N GLU A 272 13.26 17.28 52.02
CA GLU A 272 12.57 16.81 53.24
C GLU A 272 13.52 16.68 54.41
N ILE A 273 14.73 16.13 54.19
CA ILE A 273 15.77 16.09 55.20
C ILE A 273 16.20 17.52 55.63
N THR A 274 16.39 18.42 54.66
CA THR A 274 16.80 19.82 54.97
C THR A 274 15.70 20.53 55.75
N GLU A 275 14.47 20.36 55.44
CA GLU A 275 13.30 20.93 56.16
C GLU A 275 13.23 20.41 57.61
N ILE A 276 13.46 19.10 57.82
CA ILE A 276 13.48 18.48 59.13
C ILE A 276 14.64 19.04 59.98
N VAL A 277 15.85 19.11 59.41
CA VAL A 277 17.04 19.64 60.13
C VAL A 277 16.87 21.12 60.48
N ALA A 278 16.36 21.93 59.50
CA ALA A 278 16.11 23.35 59.77
C ALA A 278 15.01 23.59 60.82
N GLY A 279 13.99 22.70 60.85
CA GLY A 279 12.97 22.71 61.88
C GLY A 279 13.51 22.37 63.31
N ALA A 280 14.39 21.39 63.41
CA ALA A 280 15.02 21.00 64.67
C ALA A 280 16.00 22.09 65.22
N ASP A 281 16.75 22.77 64.29
CA ASP A 281 17.61 23.87 64.66
C ASP A 281 16.84 25.13 65.10
N ALA A 282 15.58 25.29 64.66
CA ALA A 282 14.74 26.41 65.05
C ALA A 282 14.06 26.23 66.42
N GLU A 283 13.95 25.00 66.92
CA GLU A 283 13.38 24.67 68.26
C GLU A 283 14.48 24.57 69.38
N SER A 284 15.75 24.61 69.05
CA SER A 284 16.88 24.62 69.97
C SER A 284 17.39 26.06 70.23
#